data_18478597548b7a8fa3246148ac8a855f
#
_entry.id   18478597548b7a8fa3246148ac8a855f
#
_cell.length_a   1.000
_cell.length_b   1.000
_cell.length_c   1.000
_cell.angle_alpha   90.00
_cell.angle_beta   90.00
_cell.angle_gamma   90.00
#
_symmetry.space_group_name_H-M   'P 1'
#
loop_
_entity.id
_entity.type
_entity.pdbx_description
1 polymer ?
#
loop_
_entity_poly.entity_id
_entity_poly.type
_entity_poly.pdbx_seq_one_letter_code
_entity_poly.pdbx_strand_id
1 'polypeptide(L)'
;ISFIKIREPGGSLNSEKIRKLILDKKSNFNKNTDLLLYLASRSENIDLLRKYYKKKIILIDRFIDSTISYQHFGMGVNLNLIKSINKHILSNFKVTFTFLNIVNRQNMVKRLKLRKSINRYDNFKKSFYDKVQKGFIKLSNENREKYQIIDSNLNIKFNEKLVINKVEKLIK
;
A
#
# COMPACT_ATOMS: atom_id res chain seq x y z
N ILE A 1 -5.73 -23.73 1.24
CA ILE A 1 -4.66 -23.05 0.48
C ILE A 1 -3.76 -22.32 1.46
N SER A 2 -2.44 -22.55 1.35
CA SER A 2 -1.47 -21.94 2.25
C SER A 2 -1.15 -20.51 1.84
N PHE A 3 -1.18 -19.56 2.79
CA PHE A 3 -0.89 -18.16 2.52
C PHE A 3 -0.04 -17.54 3.64
N ILE A 4 0.60 -16.41 3.33
CA ILE A 4 1.20 -15.51 4.31
C ILE A 4 0.61 -14.11 4.14
N LYS A 5 0.63 -13.33 5.22
CA LYS A 5 0.17 -11.96 5.23
C LYS A 5 1.30 -11.02 5.65
N ILE A 6 1.52 -10.00 4.86
CA ILE A 6 2.51 -8.94 5.10
C ILE A 6 1.79 -7.59 4.99
N ARG A 7 2.25 -6.60 5.73
CA ARG A 7 1.84 -5.20 5.56
C ARG A 7 3.06 -4.33 5.35
N GLU A 8 2.93 -3.26 4.57
CA GLU A 8 4.00 -2.27 4.40
C GLU A 8 3.53 -0.86 4.79
N PRO A 9 4.38 -0.06 5.45
CA PRO A 9 5.66 -0.44 6.03
C PRO A 9 5.47 -1.37 7.22
N GLY A 10 6.42 -2.26 7.47
CA GLY A 10 6.36 -3.31 8.48
C GLY A 10 6.43 -4.71 7.86
N GLY A 11 6.25 -5.75 8.66
CA GLY A 11 6.31 -7.16 8.23
C GLY A 11 7.45 -7.90 8.90
N SER A 12 8.70 -7.72 8.47
CA SER A 12 9.87 -8.28 9.13
C SER A 12 10.23 -7.48 10.39
N LEU A 13 11.06 -8.06 11.27
CA LEU A 13 11.47 -7.43 12.52
C LEU A 13 12.09 -6.03 12.32
N ASN A 14 13.00 -5.90 11.36
CA ASN A 14 13.64 -4.63 11.05
C ASN A 14 12.68 -3.66 10.34
N SER A 15 11.83 -4.17 9.46
CA SER A 15 10.80 -3.37 8.82
C SER A 15 9.81 -2.76 9.84
N GLU A 16 9.49 -3.46 10.93
CA GLU A 16 8.68 -2.91 12.03
C GLU A 16 9.42 -1.79 12.81
N LYS A 17 10.75 -1.88 12.97
CA LYS A 17 11.54 -0.77 13.56
C LYS A 17 11.46 0.47 12.67
N ILE A 18 11.64 0.30 11.36
CA ILE A 18 11.54 1.39 10.38
C ILE A 18 10.12 1.97 10.37
N ARG A 19 9.08 1.12 10.45
CA ARG A 19 7.69 1.55 10.55
C ARG A 19 7.45 2.49 11.73
N LYS A 20 8.03 2.20 12.90
CA LYS A 20 7.91 3.07 14.08
C LYS A 20 8.42 4.47 13.78
N LEU A 21 9.58 4.60 13.13
CA LEU A 21 10.13 5.89 12.70
C LEU A 21 9.20 6.62 11.71
N ILE A 22 8.72 5.90 10.69
CA ILE A 22 7.84 6.47 9.64
C ILE A 22 6.55 7.04 10.25
N LEU A 23 5.95 6.34 11.20
CA LEU A 23 4.63 6.67 11.75
C LEU A 23 4.69 7.57 13.00
N ASP A 24 5.86 7.81 13.56
CA ASP A 24 6.02 8.67 14.74
C ASP A 24 5.52 10.09 14.43
N LYS A 25 4.64 10.60 15.28
CA LYS A 25 4.07 11.94 15.17
C LYS A 25 5.11 13.05 15.26
N LYS A 26 6.24 12.80 15.95
CA LYS A 26 7.34 13.73 16.11
C LYS A 26 8.27 13.75 14.89
N SER A 27 8.19 12.75 14.01
CA SER A 27 9.02 12.69 12.82
C SER A 27 8.59 13.74 11.80
N ASN A 28 9.55 14.56 11.37
CA ASN A 28 9.38 15.57 10.33
C ASN A 28 10.38 15.32 9.19
N PHE A 29 10.20 14.21 8.49
CA PHE A 29 11.07 13.84 7.38
C PHE A 29 10.75 14.66 6.14
N ASN A 30 11.79 15.09 5.40
CA ASN A 30 11.61 15.57 4.05
C ASN A 30 11.14 14.43 3.13
N LYS A 31 10.61 14.77 1.96
CA LYS A 31 10.00 13.81 1.03
C LYS A 31 10.94 12.69 0.55
N ASN A 32 12.25 12.97 0.44
CA ASN A 32 13.22 11.99 -0.02
C ASN A 32 13.55 11.00 1.11
N THR A 33 13.77 11.48 2.33
CA THR A 33 13.96 10.63 3.51
C THR A 33 12.72 9.74 3.73
N ASP A 34 11.54 10.31 3.58
CA ASP A 34 10.28 9.56 3.68
C ASP A 34 10.23 8.41 2.67
N LEU A 35 10.52 8.68 1.39
CA LEU A 35 10.63 7.65 0.36
C LEU A 35 11.64 6.58 0.72
N LEU A 36 12.86 6.97 1.11
CA LEU A 36 13.94 6.03 1.41
C LEU A 36 13.59 5.11 2.59
N LEU A 37 12.91 5.61 3.61
CA LEU A 37 12.43 4.80 4.73
C LEU A 37 11.39 3.75 4.29
N TYR A 38 10.45 4.12 3.39
CA TYR A 38 9.51 3.14 2.82
C TYR A 38 10.21 2.08 2.01
N LEU A 39 11.19 2.46 1.21
CA LEU A 39 11.96 1.52 0.39
C LEU A 39 12.89 0.65 1.23
N ALA A 40 13.50 1.18 2.29
CA ALA A 40 14.27 0.41 3.26
C ALA A 40 13.39 -0.64 3.97
N SER A 41 12.20 -0.23 4.43
CA SER A 41 11.21 -1.15 5.02
C SER A 41 10.83 -2.27 4.05
N ARG A 42 10.65 -1.98 2.76
CA ARG A 42 10.38 -2.96 1.70
C ARG A 42 11.55 -3.90 1.48
N SER A 43 12.77 -3.36 1.42
CA SER A 43 13.99 -4.14 1.26
C SER A 43 14.14 -5.20 2.36
N GLU A 44 13.83 -4.86 3.60
CA GLU A 44 13.84 -5.80 4.74
C GLU A 44 12.82 -6.94 4.63
N ASN A 45 11.82 -6.82 3.77
CA ASN A 45 10.83 -7.88 3.54
C ASN A 45 11.22 -8.85 2.41
N ILE A 46 12.27 -8.55 1.64
CA ILE A 46 12.60 -9.31 0.43
C ILE A 46 12.93 -10.77 0.73
N ASP A 47 13.68 -11.05 1.79
CA ASP A 47 14.03 -12.43 2.14
C ASP A 47 12.79 -13.23 2.57
N LEU A 48 11.86 -12.60 3.27
CA LEU A 48 10.57 -13.18 3.60
C LEU A 48 9.75 -13.46 2.32
N LEU A 49 9.73 -12.54 1.38
CA LEU A 49 9.06 -12.72 0.09
C LEU A 49 9.71 -13.86 -0.70
N ARG A 50 11.05 -13.90 -0.82
CA ARG A 50 11.79 -14.95 -1.54
C ARG A 50 11.51 -16.34 -0.98
N LYS A 51 11.44 -16.48 0.35
CA LYS A 51 11.15 -17.74 1.02
C LYS A 51 9.83 -18.35 0.57
N TYR A 52 8.81 -17.54 0.33
CA TYR A 52 7.45 -17.97 0.05
C TYR A 52 6.97 -17.74 -1.39
N TYR A 53 7.71 -16.97 -2.18
CA TYR A 53 7.37 -16.67 -3.57
C TYR A 53 7.21 -17.96 -4.39
N LYS A 54 6.10 -18.07 -5.14
CA LYS A 54 5.70 -19.26 -5.90
C LYS A 54 5.39 -20.52 -5.05
N LYS A 55 5.52 -20.46 -3.72
CA LYS A 55 5.20 -21.59 -2.83
C LYS A 55 3.90 -21.38 -2.06
N LYS A 56 3.52 -20.13 -1.83
CA LYS A 56 2.32 -19.73 -1.09
C LYS A 56 1.68 -18.53 -1.74
N ILE A 57 0.40 -18.30 -1.44
CA ILE A 57 -0.24 -17.01 -1.71
C ILE A 57 0.35 -15.97 -0.75
N ILE A 58 0.77 -14.83 -1.29
CA ILE A 58 1.29 -13.72 -0.50
C ILE A 58 0.27 -12.58 -0.56
N LEU A 59 -0.36 -12.30 0.58
CA LEU A 59 -1.27 -11.17 0.75
C LEU A 59 -0.49 -10.00 1.33
N ILE A 60 -0.44 -8.88 0.60
CA ILE A 60 0.31 -7.70 1.02
C ILE A 60 -0.65 -6.52 1.18
N ASP A 61 -0.77 -6.02 2.43
CA ASP A 61 -1.48 -4.78 2.70
C ASP A 61 -0.54 -3.60 2.45
N ARG A 62 -0.82 -2.83 1.40
CA ARG A 62 0.01 -1.76 0.82
C ARG A 62 1.33 -2.28 0.24
N PHE A 63 1.63 -1.83 -0.99
CA PHE A 63 2.86 -2.21 -1.69
C PHE A 63 3.32 -1.06 -2.59
N ILE A 64 3.85 -1.36 -3.78
CA ILE A 64 4.43 -0.39 -4.73
C ILE A 64 3.50 0.78 -4.99
N ASP A 65 2.22 0.51 -5.25
CA ASP A 65 1.22 1.52 -5.59
C ASP A 65 1.03 2.54 -4.47
N SER A 66 1.12 2.08 -3.20
CA SER A 66 1.08 3.00 -2.07
C SER A 66 2.28 3.95 -2.08
N THR A 67 3.48 3.48 -2.37
CA THR A 67 4.68 4.33 -2.49
C THR A 67 4.52 5.33 -3.63
N ILE A 68 4.04 4.89 -4.80
CA ILE A 68 3.81 5.80 -5.92
C ILE A 68 2.73 6.83 -5.57
N SER A 69 1.61 6.39 -5.00
CA SER A 69 0.50 7.30 -4.69
C SER A 69 0.85 8.32 -3.61
N TYR A 70 1.52 7.90 -2.54
CA TYR A 70 1.88 8.80 -1.44
C TYR A 70 3.08 9.68 -1.77
N GLN A 71 4.20 9.08 -2.19
CA GLN A 71 5.43 9.83 -2.37
C GLN A 71 5.48 10.58 -3.71
N HIS A 72 4.96 10.01 -4.83
CA HIS A 72 4.93 10.73 -6.09
C HIS A 72 3.72 11.67 -6.17
N PHE A 73 2.50 11.14 -6.19
CA PHE A 73 1.31 11.99 -6.37
C PHE A 73 1.07 12.92 -5.17
N GLY A 74 1.27 12.42 -3.95
CA GLY A 74 1.08 13.19 -2.73
C GLY A 74 2.19 14.21 -2.47
N MET A 75 3.46 13.79 -2.49
CA MET A 75 4.61 14.58 -2.07
C MET A 75 5.46 15.13 -3.22
N GLY A 76 5.20 14.73 -4.47
CA GLY A 76 5.95 15.22 -5.64
C GLY A 76 7.37 14.66 -5.77
N VAL A 77 7.61 13.43 -5.32
CA VAL A 77 8.86 12.73 -5.57
C VAL A 77 8.92 12.25 -7.02
N ASN A 78 10.12 12.20 -7.61
CA ASN A 78 10.31 11.74 -8.99
C ASN A 78 9.86 10.29 -9.16
N LEU A 79 8.96 10.04 -10.12
CA LEU A 79 8.40 8.70 -10.38
C LEU A 79 9.45 7.72 -10.88
N ASN A 80 10.38 8.17 -11.74
CA ASN A 80 11.40 7.30 -12.28
C ASN A 80 12.36 6.81 -11.18
N LEU A 81 12.70 7.65 -10.22
CA LEU A 81 13.47 7.26 -9.04
C LEU A 81 12.75 6.16 -8.25
N ILE A 82 11.46 6.36 -7.96
CA ILE A 82 10.64 5.36 -7.25
C ILE A 82 10.62 4.03 -8.01
N LYS A 83 10.38 4.08 -9.32
CA LYS A 83 10.33 2.88 -10.17
C LYS A 83 11.68 2.16 -10.24
N SER A 84 12.78 2.91 -10.40
CA SER A 84 14.13 2.35 -10.50
C SER A 84 14.53 1.61 -9.22
N ILE A 85 14.35 2.23 -8.05
CA ILE A 85 14.70 1.59 -6.77
C ILE A 85 13.78 0.38 -6.50
N ASN A 86 12.48 0.48 -6.75
CA ASN A 86 11.57 -0.67 -6.64
C ASN A 86 11.98 -1.82 -7.55
N LYS A 87 12.36 -1.54 -8.80
CA LYS A 87 12.86 -2.56 -9.74
C LYS A 87 14.09 -3.25 -9.18
N HIS A 88 15.04 -2.50 -8.62
CA HIS A 88 16.23 -3.06 -7.98
C HIS A 88 15.89 -3.95 -6.78
N ILE A 89 15.10 -3.44 -5.84
CA ILE A 89 14.73 -4.17 -4.61
C ILE A 89 13.94 -5.43 -4.94
N LEU A 90 12.93 -5.33 -5.79
CA LEU A 90 11.99 -6.42 -6.04
C LEU A 90 12.49 -7.45 -7.07
N SER A 91 13.43 -7.05 -7.94
CA SER A 91 13.96 -7.95 -8.97
C SER A 91 12.84 -8.61 -9.79
N ASN A 92 12.63 -9.92 -9.58
CA ASN A 92 11.66 -10.72 -10.34
C ASN A 92 10.28 -10.85 -9.67
N PHE A 93 10.06 -10.21 -8.52
CA PHE A 93 8.75 -10.26 -7.86
C PHE A 93 7.72 -9.43 -8.65
N LYS A 94 6.61 -10.07 -8.98
CA LYS A 94 5.49 -9.42 -9.68
C LYS A 94 4.22 -9.53 -8.84
N VAL A 95 3.48 -8.42 -8.78
CA VAL A 95 2.12 -8.41 -8.23
C VAL A 95 1.21 -9.06 -9.25
N THR A 96 0.49 -10.10 -8.85
CA THR A 96 -0.46 -10.81 -9.72
C THR A 96 -1.75 -10.01 -9.87
N PHE A 97 -2.30 -9.52 -8.74
CA PHE A 97 -3.57 -8.81 -8.71
C PHE A 97 -3.64 -7.83 -7.53
N THR A 98 -4.38 -6.75 -7.70
CA THR A 98 -4.57 -5.70 -6.69
C THR A 98 -6.06 -5.41 -6.45
N PHE A 99 -6.49 -5.46 -5.20
CA PHE A 99 -7.76 -4.91 -4.76
C PHE A 99 -7.53 -3.47 -4.28
N LEU A 100 -8.12 -2.51 -4.99
CA LEU A 100 -8.01 -1.10 -4.64
C LEU A 100 -9.27 -0.67 -3.88
N ASN A 101 -9.13 -0.48 -2.57
CA ASN A 101 -10.21 0.05 -1.73
C ASN A 101 -10.29 1.56 -1.87
N ILE A 102 -11.42 2.07 -2.34
CA ILE A 102 -11.71 3.50 -2.40
C ILE A 102 -12.80 3.87 -1.40
N VAL A 103 -12.75 5.09 -0.90
CA VAL A 103 -13.75 5.61 0.04
C VAL A 103 -14.00 7.09 -0.26
N ASN A 104 -15.24 7.53 -0.16
CA ASN A 104 -15.55 8.93 -0.29
C ASN A 104 -15.01 9.74 0.91
N ARG A 105 -14.87 11.04 0.71
CA ARG A 105 -14.29 11.96 1.69
C ARG A 105 -15.03 11.98 3.04
N GLN A 106 -16.36 11.94 3.01
CA GLN A 106 -17.17 11.99 4.23
C GLN A 106 -16.91 10.77 5.12
N ASN A 107 -16.92 9.57 4.52
CA ASN A 107 -16.66 8.33 5.23
C ASN A 107 -15.19 8.19 5.66
N MET A 108 -14.25 8.71 4.87
CA MET A 108 -12.85 8.80 5.27
C MET A 108 -12.68 9.62 6.56
N VAL A 109 -13.26 10.82 6.61
CA VAL A 109 -13.19 11.70 7.78
C VAL A 109 -13.86 11.05 8.99
N LYS A 110 -15.05 10.43 8.82
CA LYS A 110 -15.73 9.70 9.91
C LYS A 110 -14.83 8.60 10.48
N ARG A 111 -14.20 7.80 9.61
CA ARG A 111 -13.31 6.71 10.04
C ARG A 111 -12.04 7.21 10.73
N LEU A 112 -11.47 8.33 10.27
CA LEU A 112 -10.31 8.95 10.94
C LEU A 112 -10.64 9.40 12.36
N LYS A 113 -11.84 10.00 12.59
CA LYS A 113 -12.29 10.43 13.91
C LYS A 113 -12.48 9.25 14.89
N LEU A 114 -12.78 8.06 14.40
CA LEU A 114 -12.97 6.86 15.23
C LEU A 114 -11.66 6.15 15.59
N ARG A 115 -10.52 6.58 15.04
CA ARG A 115 -9.22 5.97 15.37
C ARG A 115 -8.80 6.32 16.79
N LYS A 116 -8.42 5.29 17.55
CA LYS A 116 -7.85 5.45 18.90
C LYS A 116 -6.45 6.08 18.90
N SER A 117 -5.70 5.90 17.83
CA SER A 117 -4.36 6.47 17.65
C SER A 117 -4.22 7.08 16.26
N ILE A 118 -3.70 8.29 16.22
CA ILE A 118 -3.33 8.99 14.99
C ILE A 118 -1.83 8.92 14.79
N ASN A 119 -1.38 8.89 13.54
CA ASN A 119 0.02 8.90 13.16
C ASN A 119 0.37 10.17 12.38
N ARG A 120 1.64 10.35 12.00
CA ARG A 120 2.11 11.52 11.27
C ARG A 120 1.29 11.83 10.01
N TYR A 121 0.89 10.83 9.25
CA TYR A 121 0.12 11.02 8.02
C TYR A 121 -1.29 11.56 8.28
N ASP A 122 -1.92 11.20 9.39
CA ASP A 122 -3.27 11.66 9.71
C ASP A 122 -3.36 13.20 9.86
N ASN A 123 -2.22 13.89 10.00
CA ASN A 123 -2.10 15.34 10.09
C ASN A 123 -1.94 16.04 8.72
N PHE A 124 -1.83 15.32 7.62
CA PHE A 124 -1.67 15.93 6.31
C PHE A 124 -2.95 16.63 5.84
N LYS A 125 -2.77 17.69 5.04
CA LYS A 125 -3.89 18.46 4.48
C LYS A 125 -4.79 17.57 3.61
N LYS A 126 -6.07 17.90 3.56
CA LYS A 126 -7.06 17.17 2.75
C LYS A 126 -6.65 17.05 1.28
N SER A 127 -6.07 18.11 0.71
CA SER A 127 -5.56 18.13 -0.67
C SER A 127 -4.48 17.07 -0.94
N PHE A 128 -3.72 16.67 0.08
CA PHE A 128 -2.76 15.58 -0.03
C PHE A 128 -3.48 14.24 -0.30
N TYR A 129 -4.52 13.95 0.47
CA TYR A 129 -5.29 12.71 0.28
C TYR A 129 -6.04 12.67 -1.04
N ASP A 130 -6.53 13.81 -1.52
CA ASP A 130 -7.16 13.90 -2.84
C ASP A 130 -6.16 13.53 -3.95
N LYS A 131 -4.91 14.02 -3.86
CA LYS A 131 -3.83 13.66 -4.78
C LYS A 131 -3.47 12.18 -4.69
N VAL A 132 -3.35 11.64 -3.48
CA VAL A 132 -3.05 10.22 -3.25
C VAL A 132 -4.14 9.33 -3.85
N GLN A 133 -5.41 9.64 -3.63
CA GLN A 133 -6.52 8.86 -4.19
C GLN A 133 -6.56 8.94 -5.71
N LYS A 134 -6.35 10.13 -6.29
CA LYS A 134 -6.21 10.28 -7.75
C LYS A 134 -5.05 9.44 -8.29
N GLY A 135 -3.94 9.37 -7.57
CA GLY A 135 -2.79 8.52 -7.92
C GLY A 135 -3.17 7.04 -7.99
N PHE A 136 -3.84 6.52 -6.99
CA PHE A 136 -4.31 5.13 -6.99
C PHE A 136 -5.28 4.84 -8.14
N ILE A 137 -6.25 5.73 -8.39
CA ILE A 137 -7.21 5.58 -9.49
C ILE A 137 -6.49 5.59 -10.84
N LYS A 138 -5.51 6.49 -11.02
CA LYS A 138 -4.70 6.52 -12.25
C LYS A 138 -3.96 5.21 -12.47
N LEU A 139 -3.26 4.69 -11.45
CA LEU A 139 -2.54 3.41 -11.54
C LEU A 139 -3.47 2.23 -11.88
N SER A 140 -4.66 2.17 -11.29
CA SER A 140 -5.64 1.14 -11.58
C SER A 140 -6.18 1.23 -13.01
N ASN A 141 -6.37 2.45 -13.55
CA ASN A 141 -6.84 2.66 -14.93
C ASN A 141 -5.78 2.29 -15.98
N GLU A 142 -4.51 2.41 -15.65
CA GLU A 142 -3.39 2.04 -16.53
C GLU A 142 -3.23 0.50 -16.68
N ASN A 143 -3.77 -0.29 -15.73
CA ASN A 143 -3.63 -1.76 -15.72
C ASN A 143 -4.94 -2.44 -15.26
N ARG A 144 -6.06 -2.12 -15.87
CA ARG A 144 -7.41 -2.53 -15.43
C ARG A 144 -7.57 -4.04 -15.21
N GLU A 145 -6.91 -4.85 -16.01
CA GLU A 145 -6.97 -6.31 -15.93
C GLU A 145 -6.35 -6.87 -14.64
N LYS A 146 -5.48 -6.11 -13.99
CA LYS A 146 -4.82 -6.48 -12.72
C LYS A 146 -5.44 -5.83 -11.49
N TYR A 147 -6.52 -5.06 -11.66
CA TYR A 147 -7.16 -4.37 -10.56
C TYR A 147 -8.64 -4.69 -10.45
N GLN A 148 -9.09 -4.73 -9.22
CA GLN A 148 -10.50 -4.61 -8.88
C GLN A 148 -10.70 -3.50 -7.88
N ILE A 149 -11.49 -2.50 -8.26
CA ILE A 149 -11.88 -1.42 -7.36
C ILE A 149 -12.98 -1.94 -6.43
N ILE A 150 -12.77 -1.72 -5.14
CA ILE A 150 -13.71 -2.05 -4.06
C ILE A 150 -14.23 -0.75 -3.47
N ASP A 151 -15.53 -0.51 -3.62
CA ASP A 151 -16.17 0.67 -3.00
C ASP A 151 -16.38 0.43 -1.51
N SER A 152 -15.47 0.96 -0.71
CA SER A 152 -15.53 0.85 0.75
C SER A 152 -16.64 1.67 1.40
N ASN A 153 -17.48 2.38 0.63
CA ASN A 153 -18.69 3.00 1.15
C ASN A 153 -19.84 1.98 1.26
N LEU A 154 -19.76 0.88 0.52
CA LEU A 154 -20.73 -0.20 0.55
C LEU A 154 -20.57 -1.10 1.78
N ASN A 155 -21.54 -1.99 1.97
CA ASN A 155 -21.55 -2.92 3.08
C ASN A 155 -20.31 -3.85 3.04
N ILE A 156 -19.75 -4.12 4.21
CA ILE A 156 -18.53 -4.93 4.36
C ILE A 156 -18.74 -6.37 3.84
N LYS A 157 -19.89 -7.00 4.13
CA LYS A 157 -20.19 -8.36 3.67
C LYS A 157 -20.34 -8.45 2.15
N PHE A 158 -20.86 -7.39 1.52
CA PHE A 158 -20.94 -7.30 0.06
C PHE A 158 -19.52 -7.26 -0.55
N ASN A 159 -18.66 -6.37 -0.04
CA ASN A 159 -17.29 -6.26 -0.49
C ASN A 159 -16.46 -7.54 -0.23
N GLU A 160 -16.70 -8.20 0.90
CA GLU A 160 -16.08 -9.49 1.23
C GLU A 160 -16.41 -10.55 0.16
N LYS A 161 -17.68 -10.69 -0.20
CA LYS A 161 -18.11 -11.62 -1.27
C LYS A 161 -17.43 -11.30 -2.62
N LEU A 162 -17.33 -10.01 -2.98
CA LEU A 162 -16.64 -9.60 -4.21
C LEU A 162 -15.17 -10.02 -4.20
N VAL A 163 -14.47 -9.81 -3.09
CA VAL A 163 -13.06 -10.17 -2.93
C VAL A 163 -12.90 -11.69 -3.00
N ILE A 164 -13.69 -12.45 -2.23
CA ILE A 164 -13.63 -13.92 -2.19
C ILE A 164 -13.85 -14.50 -3.59
N ASN A 165 -14.94 -14.11 -4.26
CA ASN A 165 -15.25 -14.60 -5.61
C ASN A 165 -14.13 -14.32 -6.62
N LYS A 166 -13.45 -13.18 -6.50
CA LYS A 166 -12.31 -12.87 -7.37
C LYS A 166 -11.08 -13.70 -7.01
N VAL A 167 -10.78 -13.85 -5.73
CA VAL A 167 -9.66 -14.67 -5.27
C VAL A 167 -9.82 -16.11 -5.72
N GLU A 168 -11.00 -16.70 -5.59
CA GLU A 168 -11.29 -18.07 -6.05
C GLU A 168 -11.02 -18.27 -7.54
N LYS A 169 -11.31 -17.24 -8.38
CA LYS A 169 -10.99 -17.26 -9.81
C LYS A 169 -9.50 -17.11 -10.12
N LEU A 170 -8.73 -16.48 -9.23
CA LEU A 170 -7.30 -16.26 -9.43
C LEU A 170 -6.44 -17.46 -8.99
N ILE A 171 -7.00 -18.36 -8.17
CA ILE A 171 -6.28 -19.50 -7.58
C ILE A 171 -6.70 -20.86 -8.18
N LYS A 172 -7.70 -20.86 -9.09
CA LYS A 172 -8.02 -21.99 -9.98
C LYS A 172 -7.05 -22.01 -11.13
#